data_0a75ee927b33fc7384d78184594d8d5e
#
_entry.id   0a75ee927b33fc7384d78184594d8d5e
#
_cell.length_a   1.000
_cell.length_b   1.000
_cell.length_c   1.000
_cell.angle_alpha   90.00
_cell.angle_beta   90.00
_cell.angle_gamma   90.00
#
_symmetry.space_group_name_H-M   'P 1'
#
loop_
_entity.id
_entity.type
_entity.pdbx_description
1 polymer ?
#
loop_
_entity_poly.entity_id
_entity_poly.type
_entity_poly.pdbx_seq_one_letter_code
_entity_poly.pdbx_strand_id
1 'polypeptide(L)'
;MYRGVRCRERVALKPTATNLKKAQQHKAAIEHAIAQGTFDYAVTFPGSARAAKFAPESSRETVGGFLTRWLEAKKKHVSSSTFEGYRKIVELRLVPALGHHLVVDFRRKMVRDWLDGLQVSNKTLSNIQSCLRSALNDAVDEELLDVNPLAGWTYARKEAPPRDDDVDPFSPEEQQAILAALAGQARNMVQFALWTGLRTSELVALEWGDVDWVRGEVMISRAMTQAAGGEAEVTKTAAGRRSVKLLRPALEALTAQKAHTFLADREVFQNPRTLERWAGDQPIRKTMWHPAMKKAGVRYRRPYQTRHTYASMMLSAGEHPMWVAKQMGHSDWTMIARVYGRWMPAADSTAGTKAETLWRLPHEIDKATK
;
A
#
# COMPACT_ATOMS: atom_id res chain seq x y z
N MET A 1 -21.73 -13.79 -47.64
CA MET A 1 -20.79 -12.69 -47.31
C MET A 1 -20.93 -12.40 -45.82
N TYR A 2 -19.80 -12.34 -45.08
CA TYR A 2 -19.81 -11.91 -43.69
C TYR A 2 -18.71 -10.85 -43.51
N ARG A 3 -19.06 -9.66 -42.98
CA ARG A 3 -18.17 -8.51 -42.87
C ARG A 3 -17.34 -8.25 -44.16
N GLY A 4 -18.00 -8.25 -45.32
CA GLY A 4 -17.38 -8.01 -46.62
C GLY A 4 -16.55 -9.18 -47.19
N VAL A 5 -16.42 -10.27 -46.48
CA VAL A 5 -15.62 -11.45 -46.91
C VAL A 5 -16.54 -12.58 -47.35
N ARG A 6 -16.21 -13.23 -48.49
CA ARG A 6 -16.90 -14.41 -48.92
C ARG A 6 -16.41 -15.63 -48.12
N CYS A 7 -17.26 -16.14 -47.23
CA CYS A 7 -16.97 -17.32 -46.42
C CYS A 7 -17.53 -18.59 -47.03
N ARG A 8 -16.75 -19.66 -47.03
CA ARG A 8 -17.16 -20.99 -47.44
C ARG A 8 -16.66 -21.96 -46.38
N GLU A 9 -17.58 -22.58 -45.64
CA GLU A 9 -17.27 -23.56 -44.62
C GLU A 9 -17.77 -24.95 -45.05
N ARG A 10 -17.03 -26.00 -44.66
CA ARG A 10 -17.44 -27.38 -44.91
C ARG A 10 -18.28 -27.87 -43.74
N VAL A 11 -19.43 -28.43 -44.04
CA VAL A 11 -20.26 -29.16 -43.09
C VAL A 11 -19.92 -30.63 -43.18
N ALA A 12 -19.60 -31.28 -42.08
CA ALA A 12 -19.21 -32.68 -42.03
C ALA A 12 -20.43 -33.61 -42.20
N LEU A 13 -21.17 -33.43 -43.29
CA LEU A 13 -22.34 -34.23 -43.63
C LEU A 13 -22.16 -34.91 -45.00
N LYS A 14 -22.57 -36.19 -45.13
CA LYS A 14 -22.60 -36.88 -46.42
C LYS A 14 -23.63 -36.20 -47.35
N PRO A 15 -23.37 -36.09 -48.65
CA PRO A 15 -24.28 -35.45 -49.61
C PRO A 15 -25.51 -36.28 -49.90
N THR A 16 -26.52 -36.24 -49.02
CA THR A 16 -27.85 -36.86 -49.20
C THR A 16 -28.91 -35.74 -49.24
N ALA A 17 -30.08 -36.06 -49.84
CA ALA A 17 -31.19 -35.07 -49.91
C ALA A 17 -31.62 -34.56 -48.53
N THR A 18 -31.63 -35.43 -47.52
CA THR A 18 -31.96 -35.07 -46.13
C THR A 18 -30.91 -34.16 -45.53
N ASN A 19 -29.62 -34.43 -45.75
CA ASN A 19 -28.52 -33.63 -45.23
C ASN A 19 -28.40 -32.27 -45.97
N LEU A 20 -28.78 -32.22 -47.25
CA LEU A 20 -28.86 -30.97 -48.00
C LEU A 20 -29.92 -30.04 -47.40
N LYS A 21 -31.10 -30.58 -47.02
CA LYS A 21 -32.14 -29.81 -46.32
C LYS A 21 -31.67 -29.27 -44.97
N LYS A 22 -30.94 -30.07 -44.18
CA LYS A 22 -30.32 -29.65 -42.93
C LYS A 22 -29.27 -28.53 -43.11
N ALA A 23 -28.43 -28.66 -44.16
CA ALA A 23 -27.43 -27.62 -44.48
C ALA A 23 -28.09 -26.31 -44.92
N GLN A 24 -29.22 -26.38 -45.67
CA GLN A 24 -29.99 -25.20 -46.02
C GLN A 24 -30.63 -24.53 -44.79
N GLN A 25 -31.17 -25.30 -43.86
CA GLN A 25 -31.71 -24.78 -42.60
C GLN A 25 -30.62 -24.11 -41.75
N HIS A 26 -29.45 -24.75 -41.64
CA HIS A 26 -28.30 -24.20 -40.91
C HIS A 26 -27.82 -22.89 -41.57
N LYS A 27 -27.76 -22.82 -42.89
CA LYS A 27 -27.44 -21.61 -43.63
C LYS A 27 -28.45 -20.46 -43.31
N ALA A 28 -29.76 -20.78 -43.37
CA ALA A 28 -30.80 -19.79 -43.05
C ALA A 28 -30.71 -19.27 -41.60
N ALA A 29 -30.43 -20.15 -40.64
CA ALA A 29 -30.19 -19.78 -39.26
C ALA A 29 -29.00 -18.81 -39.12
N ILE A 30 -27.90 -19.11 -39.82
CA ILE A 30 -26.72 -18.21 -39.84
C ILE A 30 -27.06 -16.86 -40.46
N GLU A 31 -27.78 -16.82 -41.61
CA GLU A 31 -28.17 -15.58 -42.27
C GLU A 31 -29.10 -14.75 -41.38
N HIS A 32 -29.99 -15.40 -40.64
CA HIS A 32 -30.84 -14.74 -39.65
C HIS A 32 -30.03 -14.17 -38.48
N ALA A 33 -29.11 -14.94 -37.88
CA ALA A 33 -28.24 -14.46 -36.80
C ALA A 33 -27.35 -13.30 -37.25
N ILE A 34 -26.86 -13.30 -38.48
CA ILE A 34 -26.12 -12.18 -39.09
C ILE A 34 -27.00 -10.92 -39.16
N ALA A 35 -28.25 -11.09 -39.63
CA ALA A 35 -29.18 -9.96 -39.72
C ALA A 35 -29.57 -9.38 -38.37
N GLN A 36 -29.62 -10.19 -37.30
CA GLN A 36 -29.88 -9.80 -35.93
C GLN A 36 -28.62 -9.28 -35.21
N GLY A 37 -27.43 -9.34 -35.82
CA GLY A 37 -26.17 -8.96 -35.18
C GLY A 37 -25.66 -9.92 -34.08
N THR A 38 -26.29 -11.09 -33.93
CA THR A 38 -25.96 -12.10 -32.90
C THR A 38 -25.05 -13.22 -33.41
N PHE A 39 -24.62 -13.17 -34.65
CA PHE A 39 -23.80 -14.22 -35.24
C PHE A 39 -22.33 -14.12 -34.79
N ASP A 40 -21.85 -15.18 -34.13
CA ASP A 40 -20.43 -15.38 -33.84
C ASP A 40 -19.84 -16.48 -34.72
N TYR A 41 -18.84 -16.08 -35.52
CA TYR A 41 -18.18 -16.97 -36.47
C TYR A 41 -17.34 -18.04 -35.78
N ALA A 42 -16.66 -17.72 -34.71
CA ALA A 42 -15.79 -18.62 -33.98
C ALA A 42 -16.59 -19.69 -33.22
N VAL A 43 -17.73 -19.32 -32.66
CA VAL A 43 -18.66 -20.24 -31.99
C VAL A 43 -19.31 -21.15 -33.02
N THR A 44 -19.71 -20.65 -34.18
CA THR A 44 -20.42 -21.43 -35.21
C THR A 44 -19.48 -22.36 -35.98
N PHE A 45 -18.22 -21.93 -36.20
CA PHE A 45 -17.21 -22.68 -36.97
C PHE A 45 -15.86 -22.72 -36.22
N PRO A 46 -15.77 -23.40 -35.07
CA PRO A 46 -14.56 -23.37 -34.22
C PRO A 46 -13.31 -23.96 -34.89
N GLY A 47 -13.48 -24.83 -35.88
CA GLY A 47 -12.38 -25.44 -36.65
C GLY A 47 -11.98 -24.67 -37.91
N SER A 48 -12.60 -23.53 -38.19
CA SER A 48 -12.30 -22.75 -39.39
C SER A 48 -11.07 -21.85 -39.19
N ALA A 49 -10.15 -21.88 -40.17
CA ALA A 49 -9.02 -20.93 -40.19
C ALA A 49 -9.46 -19.45 -40.24
N ARG A 50 -10.74 -19.20 -40.57
CA ARG A 50 -11.32 -17.86 -40.59
C ARG A 50 -11.89 -17.43 -39.24
N ALA A 51 -12.10 -18.37 -38.31
CA ALA A 51 -12.58 -18.06 -36.96
C ALA A 51 -11.72 -16.93 -36.29
N ALA A 52 -10.40 -17.08 -36.36
CA ALA A 52 -9.46 -16.09 -35.84
C ALA A 52 -9.56 -14.71 -36.53
N LYS A 53 -9.93 -14.67 -37.83
CA LYS A 53 -10.07 -13.41 -38.58
C LYS A 53 -11.30 -12.61 -38.18
N PHE A 54 -12.38 -13.29 -37.78
CA PHE A 54 -13.66 -12.70 -37.43
C PHE A 54 -13.88 -12.61 -35.91
N ALA A 55 -12.96 -13.13 -35.11
CA ALA A 55 -12.99 -13.00 -33.69
C ALA A 55 -13.04 -11.50 -33.31
N PRO A 56 -13.86 -11.08 -32.33
CA PRO A 56 -13.88 -9.72 -31.83
C PRO A 56 -12.46 -9.26 -31.47
N GLU A 57 -12.18 -7.99 -31.64
CA GLU A 57 -10.84 -7.43 -31.32
C GLU A 57 -10.49 -7.64 -29.85
N SER A 58 -11.51 -7.59 -28.97
CA SER A 58 -11.41 -7.92 -27.54
C SER A 58 -10.93 -9.36 -27.28
N SER A 59 -11.28 -10.35 -28.16
CA SER A 59 -10.83 -11.73 -28.01
C SER A 59 -9.36 -11.96 -28.43
N ARG A 60 -8.70 -10.96 -28.98
CA ARG A 60 -7.28 -10.99 -29.39
C ARG A 60 -6.36 -10.25 -28.43
N GLU A 61 -6.91 -9.50 -27.46
CA GLU A 61 -6.11 -8.74 -26.53
C GLU A 61 -5.31 -9.68 -25.64
N THR A 62 -3.99 -9.45 -25.57
CA THR A 62 -3.12 -10.19 -24.66
C THR A 62 -3.15 -9.59 -23.27
N VAL A 63 -2.89 -10.41 -22.26
CA VAL A 63 -2.74 -9.95 -20.85
C VAL A 63 -1.68 -8.86 -20.74
N GLY A 64 -0.59 -8.95 -21.49
CA GLY A 64 0.47 -7.94 -21.51
C GLY A 64 0.00 -6.62 -22.08
N GLY A 65 -0.71 -6.62 -23.21
CA GLY A 65 -1.30 -5.43 -23.82
C GLY A 65 -2.31 -4.76 -22.89
N PHE A 66 -3.24 -5.55 -22.35
CA PHE A 66 -4.22 -5.11 -21.38
C PHE A 66 -3.58 -4.49 -20.13
N LEU A 67 -2.64 -5.18 -19.48
CA LEU A 67 -1.97 -4.70 -18.26
C LEU A 67 -1.19 -3.39 -18.49
N THR A 68 -0.57 -3.23 -19.65
CA THR A 68 0.15 -2.00 -20.01
C THR A 68 -0.82 -0.83 -20.14
N ARG A 69 -1.91 -1.01 -20.87
CA ARG A 69 -2.98 -0.01 -21.02
C ARG A 69 -3.67 0.31 -19.69
N TRP A 70 -3.98 -0.70 -18.91
CA TRP A 70 -4.54 -0.58 -17.57
C TRP A 70 -3.63 0.23 -16.64
N LEU A 71 -2.33 -0.02 -16.66
CA LEU A 71 -1.36 0.70 -15.83
C LEU A 71 -1.35 2.20 -16.15
N GLU A 72 -1.36 2.58 -17.42
CA GLU A 72 -1.43 4.00 -17.83
C GLU A 72 -2.73 4.66 -17.37
N ALA A 73 -3.86 3.98 -17.49
CA ALA A 73 -5.14 4.48 -17.00
C ALA A 73 -5.11 4.71 -15.47
N LYS A 74 -4.52 3.79 -14.70
CA LYS A 74 -4.42 3.90 -13.22
C LYS A 74 -3.57 5.06 -12.75
N LYS A 75 -2.65 5.58 -13.55
CA LYS A 75 -1.77 6.70 -13.18
C LYS A 75 -2.53 7.92 -12.66
N LYS A 76 -3.71 8.18 -13.17
CA LYS A 76 -4.56 9.32 -12.76
C LYS A 76 -5.42 9.04 -11.52
N HIS A 77 -5.58 7.76 -11.13
CA HIS A 77 -6.55 7.35 -10.12
C HIS A 77 -5.92 6.85 -8.81
N VAL A 78 -4.61 6.64 -8.80
CA VAL A 78 -3.90 6.16 -7.61
C VAL A 78 -2.76 7.10 -7.24
N SER A 79 -2.33 7.05 -5.99
CA SER A 79 -1.17 7.83 -5.55
C SER A 79 0.12 7.37 -6.22
N SER A 80 1.10 8.28 -6.36
CA SER A 80 2.41 8.02 -6.97
C SER A 80 3.09 6.77 -6.43
N SER A 81 3.04 6.55 -5.11
CA SER A 81 3.64 5.35 -4.50
C SER A 81 2.88 4.05 -4.83
N THR A 82 1.56 4.10 -4.99
CA THR A 82 0.75 2.94 -5.42
C THR A 82 1.00 2.64 -6.89
N PHE A 83 1.02 3.68 -7.72
CA PHE A 83 1.36 3.56 -9.14
C PHE A 83 2.72 2.92 -9.34
N GLU A 84 3.76 3.39 -8.65
CA GLU A 84 5.11 2.83 -8.74
C GLU A 84 5.17 1.37 -8.26
N GLY A 85 4.38 1.01 -7.26
CA GLY A 85 4.19 -0.37 -6.83
C GLY A 85 3.55 -1.24 -7.92
N TYR A 86 2.49 -0.75 -8.55
CA TYR A 86 1.83 -1.43 -9.67
C TYR A 86 2.75 -1.56 -10.87
N ARG A 87 3.44 -0.48 -11.24
CA ARG A 87 4.39 -0.47 -12.35
C ARG A 87 5.43 -1.57 -12.19
N LYS A 88 6.09 -1.64 -11.03
CA LYS A 88 7.09 -2.70 -10.76
C LYS A 88 6.51 -4.11 -10.83
N ILE A 89 5.30 -4.32 -10.36
CA ILE A 89 4.63 -5.62 -10.42
C ILE A 89 4.27 -5.97 -11.86
N VAL A 90 3.67 -5.04 -12.60
CA VAL A 90 3.23 -5.26 -13.98
C VAL A 90 4.44 -5.47 -14.89
N GLU A 91 5.36 -4.51 -14.94
CA GLU A 91 6.47 -4.53 -15.91
C GLU A 91 7.51 -5.61 -15.60
N LEU A 92 7.85 -5.80 -14.32
CA LEU A 92 8.96 -6.68 -13.96
C LEU A 92 8.52 -8.11 -13.62
N ARG A 93 7.22 -8.36 -13.46
CA ARG A 93 6.73 -9.68 -13.03
C ARG A 93 5.58 -10.21 -13.87
N LEU A 94 4.46 -9.48 -14.00
CA LEU A 94 3.26 -9.98 -14.65
C LEU A 94 3.42 -10.07 -16.17
N VAL A 95 3.87 -9.01 -16.83
CA VAL A 95 4.03 -8.99 -18.29
C VAL A 95 5.06 -10.01 -18.75
N PRO A 96 6.26 -10.12 -18.15
CA PRO A 96 7.22 -11.15 -18.57
C PRO A 96 6.73 -12.59 -18.40
N ALA A 97 5.93 -12.86 -17.38
CA ALA A 97 5.50 -14.22 -17.06
C ALA A 97 4.19 -14.62 -17.72
N LEU A 98 3.23 -13.72 -17.76
CA LEU A 98 1.83 -14.02 -18.13
C LEU A 98 1.34 -13.20 -19.32
N GLY A 99 2.09 -12.23 -19.78
CA GLY A 99 1.67 -11.26 -20.80
C GLY A 99 1.37 -11.86 -22.18
N HIS A 100 1.90 -13.03 -22.50
CA HIS A 100 1.71 -13.71 -23.77
C HIS A 100 0.35 -14.43 -23.91
N HIS A 101 -0.37 -14.63 -22.80
CA HIS A 101 -1.69 -15.24 -22.82
C HIS A 101 -2.75 -14.26 -23.35
N LEU A 102 -3.81 -14.79 -23.95
CA LEU A 102 -4.99 -14.00 -24.28
C LEU A 102 -5.81 -13.74 -23.02
N VAL A 103 -6.41 -12.55 -22.90
CA VAL A 103 -7.25 -12.21 -21.74
C VAL A 103 -8.43 -13.16 -21.59
N VAL A 104 -9.09 -13.49 -22.69
CA VAL A 104 -10.25 -14.42 -22.73
C VAL A 104 -9.91 -15.85 -22.27
N ASP A 105 -8.65 -16.28 -22.42
CA ASP A 105 -8.16 -17.59 -22.01
C ASP A 105 -7.50 -17.59 -20.64
N PHE A 106 -7.46 -16.44 -19.96
CA PHE A 106 -6.76 -16.30 -18.70
C PHE A 106 -7.49 -17.03 -17.56
N ARG A 107 -6.78 -17.92 -16.86
CA ARG A 107 -7.34 -18.82 -15.86
C ARG A 107 -6.52 -18.78 -14.57
N ARG A 108 -7.19 -18.98 -13.44
CA ARG A 108 -6.57 -19.06 -12.09
C ARG A 108 -5.40 -20.04 -12.03
N LYS A 109 -5.48 -21.16 -12.73
CA LYS A 109 -4.41 -22.16 -12.75
C LYS A 109 -3.08 -21.59 -13.22
N MET A 110 -3.09 -20.74 -14.26
CA MET A 110 -1.88 -20.11 -14.80
C MET A 110 -1.19 -19.25 -13.74
N VAL A 111 -1.99 -18.46 -13.01
CA VAL A 111 -1.49 -17.61 -11.93
C VAL A 111 -0.94 -18.45 -10.77
N ARG A 112 -1.66 -19.48 -10.36
CA ARG A 112 -1.23 -20.37 -9.28
C ARG A 112 0.09 -21.04 -9.60
N ASP A 113 0.20 -21.67 -10.78
CA ASP A 113 1.39 -22.41 -11.19
C ASP A 113 2.61 -21.48 -11.30
N TRP A 114 2.40 -20.24 -11.74
CA TRP A 114 3.45 -19.23 -11.76
C TRP A 114 3.85 -18.75 -10.34
N LEU A 115 2.88 -18.42 -9.48
CA LEU A 115 3.15 -17.97 -8.10
C LEU A 115 3.88 -19.06 -7.30
N ASP A 116 3.60 -20.33 -7.57
CA ASP A 116 4.24 -21.46 -6.92
C ASP A 116 5.76 -21.53 -7.22
N GLY A 117 6.16 -21.12 -8.41
CA GLY A 117 7.57 -21.04 -8.81
C GLY A 117 8.35 -19.85 -8.24
N LEU A 118 7.68 -18.80 -7.70
CA LEU A 118 8.35 -17.59 -7.24
C LEU A 118 9.01 -17.78 -5.85
N GLN A 119 10.25 -17.40 -5.70
CA GLN A 119 10.95 -17.41 -4.40
C GLN A 119 10.83 -16.02 -3.72
N VAL A 120 9.64 -15.71 -3.22
CA VAL A 120 9.33 -14.42 -2.56
C VAL A 120 8.42 -14.64 -1.35
N SER A 121 8.37 -13.66 -0.42
CA SER A 121 7.53 -13.72 0.79
C SER A 121 6.04 -13.68 0.46
N ASN A 122 5.19 -14.21 1.36
CA ASN A 122 3.73 -14.13 1.27
C ASN A 122 3.22 -12.69 1.14
N LYS A 123 3.90 -11.72 1.77
CA LYS A 123 3.58 -10.30 1.60
C LYS A 123 3.74 -9.85 0.14
N THR A 124 4.82 -10.28 -0.51
CA THR A 124 5.06 -9.98 -1.94
C THR A 124 4.04 -10.69 -2.82
N LEU A 125 3.73 -11.97 -2.55
CA LEU A 125 2.68 -12.72 -3.24
C LEU A 125 1.32 -12.03 -3.13
N SER A 126 0.96 -11.57 -1.92
CA SER A 126 -0.28 -10.82 -1.68
C SER A 126 -0.34 -9.51 -2.47
N ASN A 127 0.76 -8.75 -2.54
CA ASN A 127 0.82 -7.51 -3.31
C ASN A 127 0.66 -7.77 -4.83
N ILE A 128 1.30 -8.82 -5.35
CA ILE A 128 1.16 -9.23 -6.76
C ILE A 128 -0.29 -9.61 -7.07
N GLN A 129 -0.90 -10.43 -6.22
CA GLN A 129 -2.29 -10.86 -6.39
C GLN A 129 -3.27 -9.69 -6.29
N SER A 130 -3.03 -8.74 -5.38
CA SER A 130 -3.86 -7.55 -5.23
C SER A 130 -3.82 -6.66 -6.48
N CYS A 131 -2.63 -6.45 -7.04
CA CYS A 131 -2.45 -5.70 -8.28
C CYS A 131 -3.17 -6.39 -9.46
N LEU A 132 -2.93 -7.69 -9.65
CA LEU A 132 -3.54 -8.46 -10.74
C LEU A 132 -5.06 -8.56 -10.58
N ARG A 133 -5.56 -8.75 -9.35
CA ARG A 133 -7.00 -8.79 -9.08
C ARG A 133 -7.68 -7.45 -9.42
N SER A 134 -7.03 -6.33 -9.10
CA SER A 134 -7.54 -5.00 -9.48
C SER A 134 -7.60 -4.85 -11.01
N ALA A 135 -6.58 -5.28 -11.73
CA ALA A 135 -6.58 -5.23 -13.19
C ALA A 135 -7.67 -6.15 -13.79
N LEU A 136 -7.82 -7.36 -13.28
CA LEU A 136 -8.83 -8.29 -13.77
C LEU A 136 -10.27 -7.88 -13.42
N ASN A 137 -10.49 -7.11 -12.35
CA ASN A 137 -11.81 -6.50 -12.11
C ASN A 137 -12.12 -5.46 -13.18
N ASP A 138 -11.15 -4.60 -13.51
CA ASP A 138 -11.32 -3.62 -14.59
C ASP A 138 -11.52 -4.32 -15.95
N ALA A 139 -10.90 -5.50 -16.17
CA ALA A 139 -11.15 -6.31 -17.38
C ALA A 139 -12.57 -6.86 -17.45
N VAL A 140 -13.19 -7.15 -16.30
CA VAL A 140 -14.62 -7.52 -16.23
C VAL A 140 -15.50 -6.29 -16.50
N ASP A 141 -15.15 -5.13 -15.93
CA ASP A 141 -15.88 -3.88 -16.18
C ASP A 141 -15.79 -3.43 -17.65
N GLU A 142 -14.71 -3.79 -18.35
CA GLU A 142 -14.50 -3.57 -19.79
C GLU A 142 -15.08 -4.70 -20.68
N GLU A 143 -15.82 -5.65 -20.10
CA GLU A 143 -16.42 -6.79 -20.81
C GLU A 143 -15.41 -7.70 -21.55
N LEU A 144 -14.13 -7.68 -21.16
CA LEU A 144 -13.07 -8.56 -21.66
C LEU A 144 -13.13 -9.95 -21.01
N LEU A 145 -13.70 -10.02 -19.81
CA LEU A 145 -13.92 -11.23 -19.02
C LEU A 145 -15.32 -11.22 -18.43
N ASP A 146 -16.00 -12.36 -18.44
CA ASP A 146 -17.30 -12.50 -17.74
C ASP A 146 -17.16 -12.47 -16.23
N VAL A 147 -16.03 -12.95 -15.70
CA VAL A 147 -15.75 -13.06 -14.26
C VAL A 147 -14.25 -12.98 -13.99
N ASN A 148 -13.89 -12.31 -12.89
CA ASN A 148 -12.50 -12.28 -12.45
C ASN A 148 -12.07 -13.68 -11.95
N PRO A 149 -11.10 -14.35 -12.60
CA PRO A 149 -10.67 -15.69 -12.19
C PRO A 149 -10.01 -15.73 -10.80
N LEU A 150 -9.62 -14.57 -10.24
CA LEU A 150 -9.04 -14.45 -8.89
C LEU A 150 -10.06 -14.00 -7.84
N ALA A 151 -11.35 -13.88 -8.18
CA ALA A 151 -12.38 -13.53 -7.21
C ALA A 151 -12.46 -14.57 -6.08
N GLY A 152 -12.45 -14.10 -4.83
CA GLY A 152 -12.53 -14.94 -3.63
C GLY A 152 -11.34 -15.90 -3.42
N TRP A 153 -10.27 -15.80 -4.23
CA TRP A 153 -9.11 -16.69 -4.12
C TRP A 153 -7.86 -15.94 -3.64
N THR A 154 -7.10 -16.59 -2.77
CA THR A 154 -5.80 -16.10 -2.30
C THR A 154 -4.81 -17.26 -2.28
N TYR A 155 -3.64 -17.04 -2.84
CA TYR A 155 -2.51 -17.95 -2.75
C TYR A 155 -1.55 -17.49 -1.67
N ALA A 156 -1.22 -18.39 -0.76
CA ALA A 156 -0.17 -18.18 0.24
C ALA A 156 0.55 -19.51 0.49
N ARG A 157 1.83 -19.42 0.83
CA ARG A 157 2.63 -20.57 1.26
C ARG A 157 2.59 -20.69 2.76
N LYS A 158 2.87 -21.89 3.26
CA LYS A 158 3.14 -22.10 4.68
C LYS A 158 4.47 -21.42 5.01
N GLU A 159 4.41 -20.28 5.67
CA GLU A 159 5.59 -19.60 6.22
C GLU A 159 5.65 -19.83 7.73
N ALA A 160 6.86 -19.75 8.27
CA ALA A 160 7.02 -19.62 9.73
C ALA A 160 6.27 -18.35 10.20
N PRO A 161 5.72 -18.33 11.42
CA PRO A 161 5.11 -17.13 11.95
C PRO A 161 6.06 -15.94 11.78
N PRO A 162 5.53 -14.74 11.48
CA PRO A 162 6.36 -13.54 11.40
C PRO A 162 7.21 -13.46 12.68
N ARG A 163 8.50 -13.22 12.52
CA ARG A 163 9.35 -12.98 13.69
C ARG A 163 8.85 -11.70 14.36
N ASP A 164 8.85 -11.69 15.67
CA ASP A 164 8.54 -10.49 16.49
C ASP A 164 9.51 -9.31 16.22
N ASP A 165 10.51 -9.53 15.37
CA ASP A 165 11.63 -8.63 15.06
C ASP A 165 11.24 -7.43 14.17
N ASP A 166 10.06 -7.41 13.55
CA ASP A 166 9.63 -6.28 12.73
C ASP A 166 9.42 -5.00 13.56
N VAL A 167 9.12 -5.15 14.85
CA VAL A 167 8.99 -4.06 15.82
C VAL A 167 10.06 -4.22 16.90
N ASP A 168 11.12 -3.45 16.73
CA ASP A 168 12.34 -3.54 17.54
C ASP A 168 12.77 -2.13 17.99
N PRO A 169 12.09 -1.59 19.03
CA PRO A 169 12.34 -0.24 19.52
C PRO A 169 13.76 -0.08 20.07
N PHE A 170 14.27 1.14 19.99
CA PHE A 170 15.54 1.47 20.64
C PHE A 170 15.37 1.61 22.15
N SER A 171 16.29 1.01 22.92
CA SER A 171 16.36 1.22 24.36
C SER A 171 16.72 2.69 24.69
N PRO A 172 16.50 3.16 25.93
CA PRO A 172 16.93 4.51 26.33
C PRO A 172 18.43 4.76 26.10
N GLU A 173 19.27 3.76 26.38
CA GLU A 173 20.73 3.81 26.21
C GLU A 173 21.11 3.89 24.73
N GLU A 174 20.45 3.08 23.88
CA GLU A 174 20.63 3.14 22.43
C GLU A 174 20.19 4.49 21.84
N GLN A 175 19.07 5.05 22.30
CA GLN A 175 18.62 6.40 21.91
C GLN A 175 19.65 7.46 22.24
N GLN A 176 20.20 7.45 23.47
CA GLN A 176 21.27 8.36 23.90
C GLN A 176 22.52 8.21 23.05
N ALA A 177 22.97 6.99 22.78
CA ALA A 177 24.12 6.68 21.96
C ALA A 177 23.95 7.18 20.52
N ILE A 178 22.77 6.98 19.94
CA ILE A 178 22.42 7.48 18.58
C ILE A 178 22.47 9.01 18.54
N LEU A 179 21.83 9.67 19.50
CA LEU A 179 21.81 11.14 19.58
C LEU A 179 23.19 11.73 19.83
N ALA A 180 24.05 11.08 20.62
CA ALA A 180 25.43 11.47 20.86
C ALA A 180 26.33 11.29 19.62
N ALA A 181 26.01 10.33 18.77
CA ALA A 181 26.73 10.10 17.50
C ALA A 181 26.41 11.14 16.42
N LEU A 182 25.31 11.90 16.59
CA LEU A 182 24.80 12.89 15.64
C LEU A 182 25.08 14.32 16.12
N ALA A 183 25.11 15.27 15.19
CA ALA A 183 25.25 16.70 15.49
C ALA A 183 24.34 17.55 14.59
N GLY A 184 24.08 18.79 14.98
CA GLY A 184 23.32 19.78 14.21
C GLY A 184 21.96 19.26 13.74
N GLN A 185 21.59 19.56 12.50
CA GLN A 185 20.30 19.20 11.92
C GLN A 185 19.99 17.68 12.00
N ALA A 186 21.00 16.83 11.84
CA ALA A 186 20.84 15.39 11.89
C ALA A 186 20.39 14.92 13.29
N ARG A 187 21.00 15.47 14.34
CA ARG A 187 20.62 15.21 15.73
C ARG A 187 19.20 15.70 16.02
N ASN A 188 18.91 16.93 15.62
CA ASN A 188 17.58 17.54 15.83
C ASN A 188 16.48 16.72 15.14
N MET A 189 16.69 16.31 13.90
CA MET A 189 15.74 15.50 13.14
C MET A 189 15.45 14.15 13.79
N VAL A 190 16.48 13.45 14.28
CA VAL A 190 16.32 12.15 14.92
C VAL A 190 15.68 12.28 16.30
N GLN A 191 16.06 13.27 17.10
CA GLN A 191 15.40 13.56 18.38
C GLN A 191 13.91 13.88 18.17
N PHE A 192 13.59 14.72 17.21
CA PHE A 192 12.21 15.05 16.87
C PHE A 192 11.41 13.80 16.42
N ALA A 193 12.00 12.95 15.59
CA ALA A 193 11.36 11.71 15.14
C ALA A 193 11.07 10.74 16.29
N LEU A 194 12.00 10.59 17.25
CA LEU A 194 11.84 9.75 18.44
C LEU A 194 10.71 10.23 19.37
N TRP A 195 10.44 11.54 19.40
CA TRP A 195 9.47 12.15 20.33
C TRP A 195 8.16 12.61 19.70
N THR A 196 7.97 12.34 18.39
CA THR A 196 6.71 12.62 17.69
C THR A 196 6.10 11.39 17.03
N GLY A 197 6.90 10.35 16.79
CA GLY A 197 6.46 9.14 16.12
C GLY A 197 6.02 9.37 14.67
N LEU A 198 6.44 10.45 14.02
CA LEU A 198 6.10 10.73 12.62
C LEU A 198 6.66 9.68 11.67
N ARG A 199 5.94 9.44 10.57
CA ARG A 199 6.51 8.65 9.46
C ARG A 199 7.63 9.45 8.80
N THR A 200 8.66 8.77 8.27
CA THR A 200 9.75 9.46 7.56
C THR A 200 9.23 10.38 6.45
N SER A 201 8.19 9.94 5.72
CA SER A 201 7.56 10.75 4.67
C SER A 201 6.84 12.00 5.18
N GLU A 202 6.30 11.99 6.39
CA GLU A 202 5.71 13.14 7.07
C GLU A 202 6.80 14.08 7.58
N LEU A 203 7.87 13.50 8.16
CA LEU A 203 9.00 14.24 8.71
C LEU A 203 9.73 15.09 7.66
N VAL A 204 9.96 14.54 6.47
CA VAL A 204 10.63 15.26 5.37
C VAL A 204 9.73 16.29 4.68
N ALA A 205 8.42 16.15 4.80
CA ALA A 205 7.44 17.09 4.25
C ALA A 205 7.10 18.24 5.18
N LEU A 206 7.64 18.25 6.41
CA LEU A 206 7.31 19.21 7.44
C LEU A 206 7.88 20.59 7.11
N GLU A 207 7.05 21.61 7.24
CA GLU A 207 7.39 23.02 7.05
C GLU A 207 7.22 23.83 8.35
N TRP A 208 7.95 24.94 8.47
CA TRP A 208 7.87 25.79 9.66
C TRP A 208 6.47 26.34 9.89
N GLY A 209 5.70 26.57 8.84
CA GLY A 209 4.30 27.01 8.93
C GLY A 209 3.34 25.97 9.52
N ASP A 210 3.77 24.71 9.63
CA ASP A 210 2.97 23.65 10.26
C ASP A 210 3.09 23.67 11.81
N VAL A 211 4.04 24.42 12.37
CA VAL A 211 4.34 24.44 13.81
C VAL A 211 3.55 25.54 14.54
N ASP A 212 2.63 25.14 15.37
CA ASP A 212 1.93 26.04 16.30
C ASP A 212 2.72 26.12 17.63
N TRP A 213 3.52 27.16 17.77
CA TRP A 213 4.36 27.40 18.96
C TRP A 213 3.54 27.74 20.19
N VAL A 214 2.33 28.30 20.02
CA VAL A 214 1.46 28.73 21.14
C VAL A 214 0.80 27.52 21.77
N ARG A 215 0.29 26.60 20.91
CA ARG A 215 -0.33 25.38 21.38
C ARG A 215 0.66 24.26 21.66
N GLY A 216 1.90 24.38 21.20
CA GLY A 216 2.90 23.32 21.29
C GLY A 216 2.51 22.12 20.46
N GLU A 217 2.06 22.34 19.24
CA GLU A 217 1.57 21.29 18.34
C GLU A 217 2.16 21.45 16.93
N VAL A 218 2.15 20.37 16.16
CA VAL A 218 2.49 20.40 14.75
C VAL A 218 1.38 19.77 13.92
N MET A 219 0.96 20.46 12.85
CA MET A 219 -0.05 19.98 11.92
C MET A 219 0.58 19.09 10.86
N ILE A 220 0.18 17.84 10.79
CA ILE A 220 0.58 16.91 9.74
C ILE A 220 -0.52 16.88 8.68
N SER A 221 -0.23 17.40 7.50
CA SER A 221 -1.17 17.46 6.37
C SER A 221 -0.58 16.90 5.08
N ARG A 222 0.74 16.70 5.03
CA ARG A 222 1.49 16.31 3.85
C ARG A 222 2.43 15.16 4.14
N ALA A 223 2.75 14.41 3.09
CA ALA A 223 3.77 13.38 3.12
C ALA A 223 4.54 13.39 1.80
N MET A 224 5.83 13.20 1.83
CA MET A 224 6.67 13.10 0.64
C MET A 224 7.23 11.70 0.52
N THR A 225 6.97 11.08 -0.62
CA THR A 225 7.51 9.77 -0.96
C THR A 225 8.51 9.90 -2.10
N GLN A 226 9.45 8.98 -2.20
CA GLN A 226 10.40 8.97 -3.32
C GLN A 226 9.69 8.88 -4.68
N ALA A 227 8.52 8.23 -4.73
CA ALA A 227 7.73 8.08 -5.94
C ALA A 227 7.05 9.39 -6.40
N ALA A 228 6.92 10.37 -5.50
CA ALA A 228 6.34 11.68 -5.81
C ALA A 228 7.33 12.66 -6.48
N GLY A 229 8.54 12.21 -6.83
CA GLY A 229 9.50 13.03 -7.57
C GLY A 229 10.01 14.26 -6.82
N GLY A 230 9.90 14.29 -5.49
CA GLY A 230 10.32 15.44 -4.66
C GLY A 230 9.19 16.40 -4.27
N GLU A 231 7.96 16.14 -4.72
CA GLU A 231 6.79 16.91 -4.31
C GLU A 231 6.09 16.30 -3.09
N ALA A 232 5.55 17.16 -2.24
CA ALA A 232 4.77 16.73 -1.08
C ALA A 232 3.31 16.48 -1.51
N GLU A 233 2.84 15.26 -1.35
CA GLU A 233 1.44 14.89 -1.57
C GLU A 233 0.62 15.10 -0.30
N VAL A 234 -0.66 15.44 -0.43
CA VAL A 234 -1.61 15.47 0.70
C VAL A 234 -1.72 14.07 1.30
N THR A 235 -1.84 13.97 2.62
CA THR A 235 -1.96 12.67 3.29
C THR A 235 -3.17 11.89 2.79
N LYS A 236 -2.98 10.60 2.50
CA LYS A 236 -3.95 9.73 1.81
C LYS A 236 -5.27 9.49 2.57
N THR A 237 -5.30 9.73 3.88
CA THR A 237 -6.45 9.44 4.74
C THR A 237 -6.74 10.61 5.66
N ALA A 238 -8.01 10.74 6.08
CA ALA A 238 -8.40 11.72 7.09
C ALA A 238 -7.61 11.57 8.40
N ALA A 239 -7.34 10.33 8.82
CA ALA A 239 -6.51 10.05 10.00
C ALA A 239 -5.03 10.46 9.82
N GLY A 240 -4.56 10.57 8.58
CA GLY A 240 -3.22 11.10 8.27
C GLY A 240 -3.11 12.59 8.54
N ARG A 241 -4.21 13.35 8.38
CA ARG A 241 -4.26 14.78 8.70
C ARG A 241 -4.61 14.94 10.17
N ARG A 242 -3.65 15.39 10.95
CA ARG A 242 -3.77 15.45 12.40
C ARG A 242 -2.86 16.51 13.02
N SER A 243 -3.21 16.97 14.20
CA SER A 243 -2.31 17.70 15.09
C SER A 243 -1.56 16.70 15.99
N VAL A 244 -0.25 16.88 16.10
CA VAL A 244 0.64 16.10 16.97
C VAL A 244 1.15 17.00 18.07
N LYS A 245 0.89 16.62 19.33
CA LYS A 245 1.40 17.33 20.51
C LYS A 245 2.92 17.23 20.56
N LEU A 246 3.59 18.35 20.72
CA LEU A 246 5.03 18.42 20.87
C LEU A 246 5.40 18.30 22.35
N LEU A 247 5.95 17.16 22.71
CA LEU A 247 6.54 16.95 24.02
C LEU A 247 7.85 17.75 24.14
N ARG A 248 8.28 18.03 25.36
CA ARG A 248 9.45 18.89 25.63
C ARG A 248 10.68 18.55 24.78
N PRO A 249 11.14 17.28 24.65
CA PRO A 249 12.32 16.99 23.83
C PRO A 249 12.11 17.26 22.33
N ALA A 250 10.86 17.15 21.81
CA ALA A 250 10.54 17.54 20.44
C ALA A 250 10.61 19.05 20.24
N LEU A 251 10.10 19.83 21.19
CA LEU A 251 10.22 21.30 21.20
C LEU A 251 11.67 21.78 21.26
N GLU A 252 12.49 21.14 22.09
CA GLU A 252 13.94 21.41 22.19
C GLU A 252 14.64 21.15 20.85
N ALA A 253 14.32 20.04 20.18
CA ALA A 253 14.85 19.71 18.85
C ALA A 253 14.45 20.74 17.80
N LEU A 254 13.18 21.19 17.76
CA LEU A 254 12.74 22.24 16.85
C LEU A 254 13.36 23.60 17.17
N THR A 255 13.51 23.94 18.43
CA THR A 255 14.15 25.20 18.86
C THR A 255 15.61 25.22 18.39
N ALA A 256 16.35 24.13 18.57
CA ALA A 256 17.71 24.01 18.07
C ALA A 256 17.77 24.01 16.53
N GLN A 257 16.75 23.47 15.86
CA GLN A 257 16.64 23.44 14.40
C GLN A 257 16.44 24.83 13.78
N LYS A 258 15.85 25.80 14.51
CA LYS A 258 15.65 27.18 14.02
C LYS A 258 16.94 27.81 13.51
N ALA A 259 18.06 27.57 14.20
CA ALA A 259 19.36 28.13 13.81
C ALA A 259 19.84 27.64 12.42
N HIS A 260 19.27 26.55 11.90
CA HIS A 260 19.70 25.94 10.64
C HIS A 260 18.82 26.32 9.45
N THR A 261 17.48 26.32 9.62
CA THR A 261 16.55 26.37 8.47
C THR A 261 15.43 27.39 8.62
N PHE A 262 15.24 28.03 9.79
CA PHE A 262 14.08 28.88 10.02
C PHE A 262 14.03 30.14 9.15
N LEU A 263 15.19 30.73 8.85
CA LEU A 263 15.31 31.93 8.03
C LEU A 263 15.67 31.63 6.56
N ALA A 264 16.08 30.39 6.28
CA ALA A 264 16.59 30.03 4.97
C ALA A 264 15.49 29.54 4.04
N ASP A 265 14.56 28.71 4.53
CA ASP A 265 13.58 28.02 3.73
C ASP A 265 12.29 27.68 4.48
N ARG A 266 11.35 27.05 3.75
CA ARG A 266 10.07 26.59 4.28
C ARG A 266 10.21 25.31 5.09
N GLU A 267 11.15 24.44 4.71
CA GLU A 267 11.34 23.11 5.28
C GLU A 267 11.97 23.17 6.66
N VAL A 268 11.44 22.36 7.60
CA VAL A 268 12.03 22.20 8.93
C VAL A 268 13.37 21.43 8.83
N PHE A 269 13.39 20.33 8.10
CA PHE A 269 14.56 19.48 8.00
C PHE A 269 15.07 19.38 6.55
N GLN A 270 16.30 19.82 6.35
CA GLN A 270 17.01 19.73 5.08
C GLN A 270 18.17 18.73 5.16
N ASN A 271 18.61 18.28 4.00
CA ASN A 271 19.85 17.54 3.90
C ASN A 271 21.03 18.50 4.16
N PRO A 272 21.82 18.34 5.23
CA PRO A 272 22.87 19.28 5.59
C PRO A 272 24.04 19.35 4.56
N ARG A 273 24.07 18.44 3.58
CA ARG A 273 25.09 18.43 2.50
C ARG A 273 24.66 19.21 1.26
N THR A 274 23.36 19.12 0.91
CA THR A 274 22.84 19.77 -0.31
C THR A 274 22.07 21.04 -0.01
N LEU A 275 21.69 21.26 1.26
CA LEU A 275 20.81 22.33 1.74
C LEU A 275 19.43 22.32 1.08
N GLU A 276 19.01 21.14 0.59
CA GLU A 276 17.71 20.92 -0.04
C GLU A 276 16.85 20.01 0.83
N ARG A 277 15.57 19.99 0.56
CA ARG A 277 14.63 19.03 1.15
C ARG A 277 15.12 17.58 0.93
N TRP A 278 14.99 16.75 1.92
CA TRP A 278 15.27 15.32 1.77
C TRP A 278 14.33 14.69 0.74
N ALA A 279 14.88 14.03 -0.27
CA ALA A 279 14.09 13.35 -1.31
C ALA A 279 13.45 12.02 -0.85
N GLY A 280 13.31 11.80 0.45
CA GLY A 280 12.70 10.60 1.05
C GLY A 280 13.63 9.79 1.95
N ASP A 281 13.25 8.56 2.27
CA ASP A 281 13.93 7.68 3.23
C ASP A 281 15.34 7.23 2.78
N GLN A 282 15.54 6.96 1.51
CA GLN A 282 16.78 6.36 1.03
C GLN A 282 18.02 7.26 1.23
N PRO A 283 17.99 8.57 0.89
CA PRO A 283 19.11 9.48 1.19
C PRO A 283 19.39 9.56 2.69
N ILE A 284 18.35 9.74 3.53
CA ILE A 284 18.49 9.78 4.99
C ILE A 284 19.22 8.53 5.49
N ARG A 285 18.76 7.36 5.05
CA ARG A 285 19.30 6.07 5.47
C ARG A 285 20.78 5.91 5.09
N LYS A 286 21.16 6.28 3.85
CA LYS A 286 22.52 6.09 3.35
C LYS A 286 23.51 7.11 3.92
N THR A 287 23.11 8.38 4.00
CA THR A 287 24.06 9.48 4.25
C THR A 287 24.13 9.92 5.72
N MET A 288 23.08 9.66 6.49
CA MET A 288 22.97 10.08 7.89
C MET A 288 22.80 8.88 8.84
N TRP A 289 21.77 8.08 8.62
CA TRP A 289 21.32 7.06 9.58
C TRP A 289 22.31 5.90 9.73
N HIS A 290 22.71 5.27 8.64
CA HIS A 290 23.65 4.14 8.69
C HIS A 290 25.01 4.53 9.31
N PRO A 291 25.64 5.66 8.93
CA PRO A 291 26.84 6.14 9.60
C PRO A 291 26.65 6.41 11.10
N ALA A 292 25.50 6.99 11.49
CA ALA A 292 25.19 7.28 12.88
C ALA A 292 25.08 6.01 13.73
N MET A 293 24.35 5.00 13.22
CA MET A 293 24.20 3.70 13.89
C MET A 293 25.55 3.01 14.11
N LYS A 294 26.41 3.04 13.07
CA LYS A 294 27.77 2.49 13.17
C LYS A 294 28.62 3.24 14.20
N LYS A 295 28.57 4.57 14.21
CA LYS A 295 29.33 5.42 15.16
C LYS A 295 28.82 5.24 16.59
N ALA A 296 27.50 5.05 16.77
CA ALA A 296 26.88 4.79 18.07
C ALA A 296 27.15 3.39 18.63
N GLY A 297 27.70 2.47 17.82
CA GLY A 297 27.85 1.07 18.21
C GLY A 297 26.51 0.33 18.36
N VAL A 298 25.43 0.87 17.79
CA VAL A 298 24.08 0.31 17.89
C VAL A 298 23.78 -0.56 16.68
N ARG A 299 23.17 -1.74 16.92
CA ARG A 299 22.75 -2.64 15.86
C ARG A 299 21.87 -1.90 14.84
N TYR A 300 22.13 -2.10 13.55
CA TYR A 300 21.39 -1.42 12.51
C TYR A 300 19.91 -1.82 12.52
N ARG A 301 19.08 -0.81 12.59
CA ARG A 301 17.62 -0.86 12.37
C ARG A 301 17.24 0.29 11.42
N ARG A 302 16.15 0.12 10.68
CA ARG A 302 15.68 1.17 9.76
C ARG A 302 15.22 2.43 10.51
N PRO A 303 15.29 3.64 9.92
CA PRO A 303 14.82 4.88 10.57
C PRO A 303 13.37 4.78 11.07
N TYR A 304 12.53 3.99 10.42
CA TYR A 304 11.14 3.77 10.84
C TYR A 304 11.00 3.20 12.27
N GLN A 305 12.05 2.59 12.82
CA GLN A 305 12.05 2.14 14.21
C GLN A 305 11.98 3.29 15.23
N THR A 306 12.29 4.54 14.86
CA THR A 306 12.03 5.71 15.72
C THR A 306 10.55 5.85 16.05
N ARG A 307 9.67 5.54 15.08
CA ARG A 307 8.23 5.55 15.28
C ARG A 307 7.76 4.40 16.17
N HIS A 308 8.35 3.21 16.02
CA HIS A 308 8.08 2.09 16.93
C HIS A 308 8.57 2.38 18.34
N THR A 309 9.71 3.06 18.46
CA THR A 309 10.26 3.53 19.75
C THR A 309 9.32 4.53 20.42
N TYR A 310 8.80 5.52 19.70
CA TYR A 310 7.80 6.44 20.22
C TYR A 310 6.60 5.69 20.80
N ALA A 311 6.01 4.79 20.03
CA ALA A 311 4.82 4.05 20.47
C ALA A 311 5.09 3.21 21.71
N SER A 312 6.19 2.46 21.74
CA SER A 312 6.57 1.62 22.90
C SER A 312 6.85 2.47 24.13
N MET A 313 7.57 3.60 24.01
CA MET A 313 7.83 4.52 25.12
C MET A 313 6.53 5.07 25.72
N MET A 314 5.64 5.59 24.90
CA MET A 314 4.37 6.17 25.36
C MET A 314 3.50 5.13 26.06
N LEU A 315 3.38 3.95 25.47
CA LEU A 315 2.58 2.87 26.06
C LEU A 315 3.18 2.30 27.32
N SER A 316 4.50 2.11 27.39
CA SER A 316 5.20 1.68 28.61
C SER A 316 5.10 2.70 29.75
N ALA A 317 5.00 3.99 29.40
CA ALA A 317 4.75 5.06 30.36
C ALA A 317 3.29 5.14 30.85
N GLY A 318 2.38 4.31 30.30
CA GLY A 318 0.96 4.29 30.68
C GLY A 318 0.10 5.32 29.95
N GLU A 319 0.59 5.92 28.86
CA GLU A 319 -0.22 6.82 28.04
C GLU A 319 -1.38 6.08 27.39
N HIS A 320 -2.52 6.74 27.28
CA HIS A 320 -3.75 6.13 26.79
C HIS A 320 -3.60 5.65 25.33
N PRO A 321 -3.86 4.35 25.01
CA PRO A 321 -3.61 3.79 23.67
C PRO A 321 -4.34 4.52 22.54
N MET A 322 -5.56 5.03 22.78
CA MET A 322 -6.29 5.86 21.81
C MET A 322 -5.59 7.17 21.50
N TRP A 323 -4.99 7.80 22.53
CA TRP A 323 -4.22 9.02 22.35
C TRP A 323 -2.96 8.72 21.50
N VAL A 324 -2.22 7.66 21.81
CA VAL A 324 -1.04 7.23 21.04
C VAL A 324 -1.44 6.92 19.58
N ALA A 325 -2.56 6.20 19.35
CA ALA A 325 -3.09 5.94 18.02
C ALA A 325 -3.34 7.25 17.24
N LYS A 326 -3.97 8.22 17.88
CA LYS A 326 -4.29 9.53 17.30
C LYS A 326 -3.02 10.31 16.95
N GLN A 327 -2.03 10.36 17.87
CA GLN A 327 -0.73 10.99 17.61
C GLN A 327 -0.03 10.36 16.41
N MET A 328 -0.07 9.05 16.30
CA MET A 328 0.55 8.30 15.19
C MET A 328 -0.27 8.34 13.88
N GLY A 329 -1.52 8.81 13.87
CA GLY A 329 -2.38 8.84 12.69
C GLY A 329 -2.84 7.46 12.26
N HIS A 330 -3.29 6.65 13.24
CA HIS A 330 -4.04 5.42 13.02
C HIS A 330 -5.54 5.73 13.12
N SER A 331 -6.34 5.09 12.27
CA SER A 331 -7.80 5.28 12.25
C SER A 331 -8.48 4.76 13.51
N ASP A 332 -7.89 3.73 14.11
CA ASP A 332 -8.37 3.09 15.33
C ASP A 332 -7.20 2.56 16.18
N TRP A 333 -7.48 2.13 17.39
CA TRP A 333 -6.47 1.63 18.32
C TRP A 333 -6.10 0.15 18.11
N THR A 334 -6.85 -0.58 17.27
CA THR A 334 -6.63 -2.01 17.03
C THR A 334 -5.21 -2.27 16.52
N MET A 335 -4.69 -1.35 15.68
CA MET A 335 -3.30 -1.41 15.24
C MET A 335 -2.33 -1.30 16.43
N ILE A 336 -2.60 -0.38 17.38
CA ILE A 336 -1.79 -0.21 18.58
C ILE A 336 -1.82 -1.48 19.43
N ALA A 337 -3.00 -2.02 19.70
CA ALA A 337 -3.16 -3.24 20.48
C ALA A 337 -2.42 -4.44 19.85
N ARG A 338 -2.59 -4.63 18.54
CA ARG A 338 -1.99 -5.76 17.82
C ARG A 338 -0.48 -5.66 17.70
N VAL A 339 0.06 -4.45 17.48
CA VAL A 339 1.49 -4.26 17.20
C VAL A 339 2.28 -3.97 18.46
N TYR A 340 1.68 -3.24 19.40
CA TYR A 340 2.38 -2.72 20.58
C TYR A 340 1.80 -3.21 21.91
N GLY A 341 0.82 -4.10 21.92
CA GLY A 341 0.17 -4.60 23.15
C GLY A 341 1.15 -5.13 24.19
N ARG A 342 2.27 -5.74 23.76
CA ARG A 342 3.32 -6.26 24.64
C ARG A 342 4.05 -5.18 25.48
N TRP A 343 3.97 -3.90 25.09
CA TRP A 343 4.53 -2.78 25.87
C TRP A 343 3.49 -2.07 26.75
N MET A 344 2.25 -2.49 26.71
CA MET A 344 1.25 -1.99 27.64
C MET A 344 1.47 -2.66 29.02
N PRO A 345 1.39 -1.91 30.12
CA PRO A 345 1.44 -2.52 31.45
C PRO A 345 0.38 -3.62 31.59
N ALA A 346 0.83 -4.83 31.92
CA ALA A 346 -0.05 -6.00 31.99
C ALA A 346 -1.01 -5.95 33.19
N ALA A 347 -0.66 -5.22 34.24
CA ALA A 347 -1.49 -5.00 35.42
C ALA A 347 -1.18 -3.61 35.99
N ASP A 348 -2.20 -2.76 36.03
CA ASP A 348 -2.22 -1.61 36.92
C ASP A 348 -2.79 -2.09 38.25
N SER A 349 -1.99 -2.09 39.31
CA SER A 349 -2.44 -2.46 40.66
C SER A 349 -3.56 -1.54 41.16
N THR A 350 -3.74 -0.39 40.52
CA THR A 350 -4.82 0.58 40.78
C THR A 350 -5.98 0.46 39.78
N ALA A 351 -5.97 -0.58 38.93
CA ALA A 351 -7.06 -0.79 37.98
C ALA A 351 -8.41 -0.91 38.73
N GLY A 352 -9.40 -0.15 38.27
CA GLY A 352 -10.71 -0.05 38.94
C GLY A 352 -10.84 1.07 39.92
N THR A 353 -9.79 1.55 40.60
CA THR A 353 -9.83 2.58 41.62
C THR A 353 -10.41 3.93 41.09
N LYS A 354 -10.11 4.26 39.83
CA LYS A 354 -10.71 5.45 39.21
C LYS A 354 -12.22 5.33 39.06
N ALA A 355 -12.71 4.16 38.68
CA ALA A 355 -14.13 3.88 38.58
C ALA A 355 -14.80 3.92 39.95
N GLU A 356 -14.19 3.27 40.95
CA GLU A 356 -14.67 3.33 42.34
C GLU A 356 -14.75 4.77 42.85
N THR A 357 -13.73 5.59 42.57
CA THR A 357 -13.71 7.00 43.00
C THR A 357 -14.80 7.82 42.32
N LEU A 358 -15.02 7.63 41.01
CA LEU A 358 -15.98 8.39 40.23
C LEU A 358 -17.43 7.95 40.45
N TRP A 359 -17.64 6.68 40.78
CA TRP A 359 -18.97 6.07 40.86
C TRP A 359 -19.33 5.60 42.27
N ARG A 360 -18.65 6.14 43.33
CA ARG A 360 -19.04 5.88 44.74
C ARG A 360 -20.52 6.23 44.96
N LEU A 361 -21.23 5.28 45.51
CA LEU A 361 -22.64 5.53 45.88
C LEU A 361 -22.69 6.50 47.09
N PRO A 362 -23.66 7.43 47.15
CA PRO A 362 -23.76 8.47 48.21
C PRO A 362 -23.74 7.94 49.63
N HIS A 363 -24.19 6.71 49.90
CA HIS A 363 -24.20 6.11 51.23
C HIS A 363 -22.82 5.63 51.76
N GLU A 364 -21.79 5.63 50.93
CA GLU A 364 -20.42 5.27 51.36
C GLU A 364 -19.60 6.49 51.82
N ILE A 365 -20.07 7.69 51.49
CA ILE A 365 -19.41 8.96 51.87
C ILE A 365 -19.60 9.25 53.36
N ASP A 366 -20.76 8.89 53.94
CA ASP A 366 -21.09 9.14 55.32
C ASP A 366 -20.34 8.27 56.35
N LYS A 367 -19.76 7.13 55.92
CA LYS A 367 -19.02 6.24 56.83
C LYS A 367 -17.53 6.58 57.01
N ALA A 368 -16.97 7.41 56.15
CA ALA A 368 -15.57 7.82 56.21
C ALA A 368 -15.35 9.14 57.04
N THR A 369 -16.42 9.77 57.51
CA THR A 369 -16.38 11.05 58.22
C THR A 369 -16.88 10.95 59.69
N LYS A 370 -16.97 9.73 60.23
CA LYS A 370 -17.27 9.49 61.67
C LYS A 370 -16.10 8.87 62.37
#